data_f928a41f80a87faa808cb2905e531ed6
#
_entry.id   f928a41f80a87faa808cb2905e531ed6
#
_cell.length_a   1.000
_cell.length_b   1.000
_cell.length_c   1.000
_cell.angle_alpha   90.00
_cell.angle_beta   90.00
_cell.angle_gamma   90.00
#
_symmetry.space_group_name_H-M   'P 1'
#
loop_
_entity.id
_entity.type
_entity.pdbx_description
1 polymer ?
#
loop_
_entity_poly.entity_id
_entity_poly.type
_entity_poly.pdbx_seq_one_letter_code
_entity_poly.pdbx_strand_id
1 'polypeptide(L)'
;MSSNKNKSAVSGILTFFGKHPILKHLVLASLFLLNVLMLTLLWLGIYTNHGQKLSVPDLIDEEYSVARKTAKKQSFNLVVTDSVYLIGKEGGLIQKQNPSAGAMVKENRKIYVTMTKFTPDKIKVKDLPTLYGNDFSQKKTELEYRGIKSTIKGRKYDPGEPNHILEVYYEDNLIIDKDKFEGDIDIDKGGTLEFVVSDRGGGEITIPSVVCMTYNEAEFLLEQSKLKMGIVNKKGEIMDQTEAYVLSQNPPYDGISKISMGSSIDVTIVGTKPDQCN
;
A
#
# COMPACT_ATOMS: atom_id res chain seq x y z
N MET A 1 43.38 79.04 2.41
CA MET A 1 43.84 79.24 1.02
C MET A 1 43.39 78.13 0.05
N SER A 2 42.13 77.63 0.12
CA SER A 2 41.69 76.54 -0.74
C SER A 2 40.49 76.86 -1.69
N SER A 3 39.93 78.07 -1.63
CA SER A 3 38.72 78.42 -2.39
C SER A 3 38.97 78.93 -3.82
N ASN A 4 40.22 79.24 -4.20
CA ASN A 4 40.51 79.91 -5.48
C ASN A 4 40.90 78.98 -6.66
N LYS A 5 41.30 77.72 -6.37
CA LYS A 5 41.64 76.72 -7.42
C LYS A 5 40.42 76.16 -8.18
N ASN A 6 39.29 76.07 -7.53
CA ASN A 6 38.05 75.48 -8.16
C ASN A 6 37.41 76.51 -9.14
N LYS A 7 37.49 77.79 -8.89
CA LYS A 7 36.96 78.84 -9.83
C LYS A 7 37.69 78.85 -11.17
N SER A 8 39.00 78.65 -11.15
CA SER A 8 39.82 78.64 -12.37
C SER A 8 39.59 77.45 -13.27
N ALA A 9 39.36 76.26 -12.70
CA ALA A 9 39.08 75.05 -13.44
C ALA A 9 37.68 75.09 -14.14
N VAL A 10 36.65 75.59 -13.43
CA VAL A 10 35.31 75.76 -14.00
C VAL A 10 35.29 76.82 -15.13
N SER A 11 36.02 77.91 -15.00
CA SER A 11 36.11 78.92 -16.05
C SER A 11 36.83 78.38 -17.30
N GLY A 12 37.88 77.56 -17.14
CA GLY A 12 38.59 76.93 -18.26
C GLY A 12 37.70 75.93 -19.03
N ILE A 13 36.87 75.14 -18.32
CA ILE A 13 35.90 74.21 -18.92
C ILE A 13 34.84 74.99 -19.70
N LEU A 14 34.29 76.07 -19.16
CA LEU A 14 33.26 76.86 -19.81
C LEU A 14 33.79 77.55 -21.09
N THR A 15 35.05 78.06 -21.12
CA THR A 15 35.67 78.65 -22.31
C THR A 15 35.99 77.58 -23.37
N PHE A 16 36.36 76.35 -22.96
CA PHE A 16 36.62 75.27 -23.90
C PHE A 16 35.31 74.83 -24.61
N PHE A 17 34.20 74.68 -23.89
CA PHE A 17 32.89 74.34 -24.46
C PHE A 17 32.31 75.51 -25.31
N GLY A 18 32.69 76.79 -25.05
CA GLY A 18 32.33 77.92 -25.89
C GLY A 18 32.97 77.89 -27.29
N LYS A 19 34.18 77.29 -27.41
CA LYS A 19 34.88 77.13 -28.68
C LYS A 19 34.43 75.90 -29.51
N HIS A 20 33.76 74.94 -28.87
CA HIS A 20 33.32 73.68 -29.50
C HIS A 20 31.84 73.46 -29.28
N PRO A 21 30.92 74.12 -29.97
CA PRO A 21 29.48 74.02 -29.71
C PRO A 21 28.94 72.62 -29.92
N ILE A 22 29.42 71.84 -30.88
CA ILE A 22 29.00 70.44 -31.14
C ILE A 22 29.32 69.54 -29.93
N LEU A 23 30.55 69.70 -29.38
CA LEU A 23 30.96 68.88 -28.21
C LEU A 23 30.14 69.25 -26.98
N LYS A 24 29.77 70.52 -26.77
CA LYS A 24 28.86 70.95 -25.71
C LYS A 24 27.50 70.26 -25.80
N HIS A 25 26.91 70.24 -27.01
CA HIS A 25 25.59 69.56 -27.20
C HIS A 25 25.70 68.06 -27.04
N LEU A 26 26.77 67.39 -27.46
CA LEU A 26 26.98 65.92 -27.22
C LEU A 26 27.12 65.66 -25.73
N VAL A 27 27.84 66.39 -24.96
CA VAL A 27 27.95 66.20 -23.49
C VAL A 27 26.63 66.49 -22.81
N LEU A 28 25.87 67.48 -23.18
CA LEU A 28 24.56 67.80 -22.65
C LEU A 28 23.56 66.66 -22.98
N ALA A 29 23.60 66.19 -24.21
CA ALA A 29 22.76 65.02 -24.63
C ALA A 29 23.11 63.74 -23.85
N SER A 30 24.42 63.50 -23.66
CA SER A 30 24.87 62.32 -22.84
C SER A 30 24.45 62.46 -21.39
N LEU A 31 24.56 63.66 -20.77
CA LEU A 31 24.09 63.88 -19.40
C LEU A 31 22.58 63.79 -19.28
N PHE A 32 21.84 64.23 -20.27
CA PHE A 32 20.38 64.08 -20.32
C PHE A 32 19.98 62.56 -20.40
N LEU A 33 20.62 61.79 -21.29
CA LEU A 33 20.38 60.33 -21.40
C LEU A 33 20.72 59.58 -20.09
N LEU A 34 21.85 59.94 -19.46
CA LEU A 34 22.23 59.39 -18.16
C LEU A 34 21.21 59.74 -17.07
N ASN A 35 20.70 60.98 -17.05
CA ASN A 35 19.68 61.38 -16.09
C ASN A 35 18.38 60.59 -16.30
N VAL A 36 17.92 60.46 -17.56
CA VAL A 36 16.74 59.68 -17.91
C VAL A 36 16.94 58.22 -17.51
N LEU A 37 18.11 57.63 -17.79
CA LEU A 37 18.43 56.26 -17.39
C LEU A 37 18.41 56.11 -15.87
N MET A 38 19.00 57.04 -15.12
CA MET A 38 19.01 57.01 -13.66
C MET A 38 17.58 57.11 -13.08
N LEU A 39 16.75 58.00 -13.61
CA LEU A 39 15.36 58.16 -13.19
C LEU A 39 14.53 56.91 -13.50
N THR A 40 14.73 56.29 -14.67
CA THR A 40 14.04 55.04 -15.01
C THR A 40 14.46 53.89 -14.11
N LEU A 41 15.74 53.77 -13.75
CA LEU A 41 16.22 52.74 -12.80
C LEU A 41 15.66 52.94 -11.39
N LEU A 42 15.62 54.19 -10.91
CA LEU A 42 15.01 54.53 -9.62
C LEU A 42 13.52 54.23 -9.60
N TRP A 43 12.79 54.64 -10.66
CA TRP A 43 11.37 54.35 -10.79
C TRP A 43 11.11 52.85 -10.85
N LEU A 44 11.91 52.10 -11.63
CA LEU A 44 11.80 50.64 -11.74
C LEU A 44 12.09 49.96 -10.40
N GLY A 45 13.07 50.45 -9.63
CA GLY A 45 13.39 49.94 -8.28
C GLY A 45 12.21 50.07 -7.31
N ILE A 46 11.52 51.24 -7.34
CA ILE A 46 10.31 51.46 -6.53
C ILE A 46 9.13 50.61 -7.04
N TYR A 47 8.90 50.64 -8.36
CA TYR A 47 7.78 49.93 -8.98
C TYR A 47 7.87 48.41 -8.79
N THR A 48 9.07 47.82 -8.85
CA THR A 48 9.29 46.36 -8.73
C THR A 48 9.45 45.90 -7.28
N ASN A 49 9.35 46.79 -6.28
CA ASN A 49 9.65 46.46 -4.87
C ASN A 49 11.00 45.74 -4.74
N HIS A 50 12.04 46.23 -5.41
CA HIS A 50 13.34 45.59 -5.49
C HIS A 50 13.93 45.37 -4.10
N GLY A 51 14.27 44.11 -3.76
CA GLY A 51 14.84 43.75 -2.46
C GLY A 51 13.83 43.32 -1.39
N GLN A 52 12.53 43.55 -1.57
CA GLN A 52 11.53 43.02 -0.66
C GLN A 52 11.31 41.52 -0.92
N LYS A 53 11.58 40.70 0.07
CA LYS A 53 11.38 39.25 0.05
C LYS A 53 10.62 38.84 1.31
N LEU A 54 9.68 37.93 1.15
CA LEU A 54 8.92 37.34 2.22
C LEU A 54 9.35 35.87 2.39
N SER A 55 9.42 35.41 3.65
CA SER A 55 9.69 34.01 3.95
C SER A 55 8.43 33.20 3.74
N VAL A 56 8.52 32.12 2.97
CA VAL A 56 7.41 31.18 2.75
C VAL A 56 7.09 30.44 4.05
N PRO A 57 5.83 30.45 4.51
CA PRO A 57 5.42 29.70 5.70
C PRO A 57 5.56 28.20 5.51
N ASP A 58 5.71 27.47 6.61
CA ASP A 58 5.58 26.01 6.60
C ASP A 58 4.09 25.64 6.64
N LEU A 59 3.66 24.91 5.62
CA LEU A 59 2.27 24.50 5.44
C LEU A 59 2.14 22.95 5.42
N ILE A 60 3.26 22.25 5.62
CA ILE A 60 3.26 20.78 5.62
C ILE A 60 2.40 20.27 6.79
N ASP A 61 1.65 19.21 6.54
CA ASP A 61 0.70 18.57 7.45
C ASP A 61 -0.44 19.51 7.96
N GLU A 62 -0.55 20.76 7.47
CA GLU A 62 -1.72 21.59 7.72
C GLU A 62 -2.91 21.19 6.84
N GLU A 63 -4.13 21.36 7.37
CA GLU A 63 -5.35 21.28 6.55
C GLU A 63 -5.37 22.41 5.52
N TYR A 64 -5.73 22.09 4.28
CA TYR A 64 -5.73 23.06 3.16
C TYR A 64 -6.49 24.35 3.46
N SER A 65 -7.60 24.27 4.19
CA SER A 65 -8.43 25.43 4.55
C SER A 65 -7.67 26.39 5.47
N VAL A 66 -6.91 25.87 6.42
CA VAL A 66 -6.08 26.61 7.38
C VAL A 66 -4.86 27.16 6.67
N ALA A 67 -4.12 26.33 5.96
CA ALA A 67 -2.94 26.72 5.18
C ALA A 67 -3.23 27.84 4.17
N ARG A 68 -4.40 27.78 3.52
CA ARG A 68 -4.84 28.84 2.60
C ARG A 68 -5.03 30.17 3.30
N LYS A 69 -5.59 30.18 4.52
CA LYS A 69 -5.73 31.41 5.32
C LYS A 69 -4.38 31.93 5.78
N THR A 70 -3.47 31.04 6.20
CA THR A 70 -2.11 31.38 6.61
C THR A 70 -1.32 32.00 5.45
N ALA A 71 -1.33 31.34 4.28
CA ALA A 71 -0.68 31.85 3.08
C ALA A 71 -1.23 33.25 2.67
N LYS A 72 -2.56 33.40 2.67
CA LYS A 72 -3.21 34.68 2.30
C LYS A 72 -2.84 35.82 3.25
N LYS A 73 -2.75 35.57 4.58
CA LYS A 73 -2.31 36.58 5.55
C LYS A 73 -0.90 37.09 5.29
N GLN A 74 -0.05 36.27 4.67
CA GLN A 74 1.33 36.60 4.33
C GLN A 74 1.50 37.03 2.86
N SER A 75 0.40 37.43 2.20
CA SER A 75 0.41 37.85 0.79
C SER A 75 0.86 36.78 -0.20
N PHE A 76 0.59 35.49 0.08
CA PHE A 76 0.82 34.38 -0.84
C PHE A 76 -0.48 33.81 -1.39
N ASN A 77 -0.39 33.22 -2.59
CA ASN A 77 -1.49 32.50 -3.20
C ASN A 77 -1.21 30.98 -3.20
N LEU A 78 -2.06 30.21 -2.52
CA LEU A 78 -1.95 28.76 -2.47
C LEU A 78 -2.67 28.14 -3.68
N VAL A 79 -1.99 27.23 -4.38
CA VAL A 79 -2.51 26.54 -5.57
C VAL A 79 -2.27 25.05 -5.43
N VAL A 80 -3.34 24.26 -5.42
CA VAL A 80 -3.24 22.79 -5.47
C VAL A 80 -2.87 22.36 -6.89
N THR A 81 -1.78 21.62 -7.02
CA THR A 81 -1.31 21.08 -8.31
C THR A 81 -1.59 19.60 -8.45
N ASP A 82 -1.64 18.88 -7.33
CA ASP A 82 -1.83 17.44 -7.32
C ASP A 82 -2.44 16.98 -6.00
N SER A 83 -3.00 15.78 -6.00
CA SER A 83 -3.49 15.10 -4.80
C SER A 83 -3.15 13.62 -4.83
N VAL A 84 -2.68 13.08 -3.71
CA VAL A 84 -2.25 11.69 -3.56
C VAL A 84 -3.01 11.03 -2.42
N TYR A 85 -3.38 9.76 -2.60
CA TYR A 85 -3.93 8.97 -1.51
C TYR A 85 -2.81 8.37 -0.67
N LEU A 86 -2.84 8.59 0.63
CA LEU A 86 -1.91 8.01 1.59
C LEU A 86 -2.68 7.17 2.62
N ILE A 87 -2.39 5.88 2.67
CA ILE A 87 -3.02 4.95 3.61
C ILE A 87 -2.76 5.41 5.05
N GLY A 88 -3.84 5.59 5.82
CA GLY A 88 -3.76 6.00 7.22
C GLY A 88 -3.58 7.50 7.47
N LYS A 89 -3.58 8.34 6.41
CA LYS A 89 -3.65 9.80 6.55
C LYS A 89 -5.02 10.33 6.14
N GLU A 90 -5.49 11.32 6.87
CA GLU A 90 -6.72 12.04 6.53
C GLU A 90 -6.58 12.79 5.22
N GLY A 91 -7.69 12.97 4.51
CA GLY A 91 -7.74 13.77 3.29
C GLY A 91 -7.65 15.27 3.60
N GLY A 92 -7.12 16.04 2.64
CA GLY A 92 -7.05 17.51 2.75
C GLY A 92 -5.81 18.06 3.43
N LEU A 93 -4.84 17.22 3.85
CA LEU A 93 -3.58 17.66 4.43
C LEU A 93 -2.53 17.94 3.35
N ILE A 94 -1.76 19.01 3.54
CA ILE A 94 -0.66 19.34 2.62
C ILE A 94 0.51 18.39 2.85
N GLN A 95 0.95 17.69 1.79
CA GLN A 95 2.06 16.74 1.84
C GLN A 95 3.36 17.32 1.30
N LYS A 96 3.26 18.22 0.32
CA LYS A 96 4.41 18.89 -0.28
C LYS A 96 4.06 20.33 -0.61
N GLN A 97 5.04 21.22 -0.53
CA GLN A 97 4.92 22.59 -0.98
C GLN A 97 6.13 23.02 -1.82
N ASN A 98 5.90 23.90 -2.76
CA ASN A 98 6.93 24.54 -3.58
C ASN A 98 6.54 26.01 -3.84
N PRO A 99 7.34 27.01 -3.37
CA PRO A 99 8.66 26.89 -2.73
C PRO A 99 8.62 26.27 -1.32
N SER A 100 9.78 25.77 -0.89
CA SER A 100 9.94 25.18 0.45
C SER A 100 9.73 26.23 1.55
N ALA A 101 9.35 25.79 2.75
CA ALA A 101 9.29 26.62 3.94
C ALA A 101 10.61 27.37 4.16
N GLY A 102 10.53 28.63 4.56
CA GLY A 102 11.69 29.52 4.77
C GLY A 102 12.31 30.09 3.49
N ALA A 103 11.90 29.67 2.30
CA ALA A 103 12.39 30.23 1.05
C ALA A 103 12.02 31.72 0.94
N MET A 104 12.97 32.55 0.54
CA MET A 104 12.77 33.99 0.37
C MET A 104 12.25 34.27 -1.03
N VAL A 105 11.00 34.68 -1.15
CA VAL A 105 10.31 34.93 -2.42
C VAL A 105 9.63 36.28 -2.45
N LYS A 106 9.21 36.74 -3.62
CA LYS A 106 8.44 38.00 -3.76
C LYS A 106 7.02 37.83 -3.25
N GLU A 107 6.43 38.91 -2.81
CA GLU A 107 5.01 39.05 -2.52
C GLU A 107 4.14 38.54 -3.69
N ASN A 108 2.96 38.01 -3.38
CA ASN A 108 2.02 37.41 -4.34
C ASN A 108 2.57 36.19 -5.10
N ARG A 109 3.69 35.60 -4.64
CA ARG A 109 4.19 34.33 -5.19
C ARG A 109 3.16 33.22 -4.97
N LYS A 110 2.91 32.43 -5.99
CA LYS A 110 2.11 31.19 -5.87
C LYS A 110 2.94 30.13 -5.15
N ILE A 111 2.36 29.55 -4.10
CA ILE A 111 2.86 28.35 -3.42
C ILE A 111 2.06 27.18 -3.98
N TYR A 112 2.73 26.29 -4.67
CA TYR A 112 2.14 25.08 -5.22
C TYR A 112 2.19 23.97 -4.17
N VAL A 113 1.06 23.28 -3.97
CA VAL A 113 0.98 22.22 -2.97
C VAL A 113 0.40 20.94 -3.56
N THR A 114 0.88 19.81 -3.03
CA THR A 114 0.26 18.50 -3.19
C THR A 114 -0.47 18.18 -1.89
N MET A 115 -1.73 17.77 -1.96
CA MET A 115 -2.53 17.43 -0.79
C MET A 115 -2.94 15.95 -0.77
N THR A 116 -3.35 15.46 0.41
CA THR A 116 -3.94 14.11 0.52
C THR A 116 -5.35 14.07 -0.07
N LYS A 117 -5.70 12.98 -0.75
CA LYS A 117 -7.06 12.70 -1.22
C LYS A 117 -7.96 12.24 -0.07
N PHE A 118 -9.24 12.58 -0.12
CA PHE A 118 -10.28 12.07 0.80
C PHE A 118 -10.71 10.65 0.42
N THR A 119 -10.65 10.30 -0.85
CA THR A 119 -11.06 8.98 -1.36
C THR A 119 -9.85 8.14 -1.74
N PRO A 120 -9.87 6.83 -1.44
CA PRO A 120 -8.80 5.93 -1.85
C PRO A 120 -8.65 5.87 -3.37
N ASP A 121 -7.43 5.65 -3.82
CA ASP A 121 -7.19 5.19 -5.19
C ASP A 121 -7.71 3.75 -5.31
N LYS A 122 -8.22 3.38 -6.49
CA LYS A 122 -8.78 2.07 -6.75
C LYS A 122 -7.89 1.26 -7.65
N ILE A 123 -7.89 -0.05 -7.44
CA ILE A 123 -7.17 -1.04 -8.26
C ILE A 123 -8.20 -2.08 -8.70
N LYS A 124 -8.26 -2.37 -9.99
CA LYS A 124 -9.16 -3.43 -10.49
C LYS A 124 -8.60 -4.81 -10.19
N VAL A 125 -9.49 -5.77 -9.89
CA VAL A 125 -9.11 -7.16 -9.64
C VAL A 125 -8.29 -7.74 -10.78
N LYS A 126 -8.60 -7.43 -12.03
CA LYS A 126 -7.84 -7.87 -13.22
C LYS A 126 -6.39 -7.36 -13.27
N ASP A 127 -6.09 -6.26 -12.58
CA ASP A 127 -4.75 -5.67 -12.53
C ASP A 127 -3.91 -6.26 -11.37
N LEU A 128 -4.51 -7.15 -10.56
CA LEU A 128 -3.83 -7.89 -9.51
C LEU A 128 -3.04 -9.07 -10.10
N PRO A 129 -2.03 -9.59 -9.36
CA PRO A 129 -1.38 -10.83 -9.74
C PRO A 129 -2.41 -11.98 -9.70
N THR A 130 -2.15 -13.04 -10.46
CA THR A 130 -2.98 -14.25 -10.38
C THR A 130 -2.97 -14.78 -8.96
N LEU A 131 -4.16 -14.86 -8.33
CA LEU A 131 -4.32 -15.23 -6.92
C LEU A 131 -4.66 -16.70 -6.76
N TYR A 132 -5.72 -17.18 -7.43
CA TYR A 132 -6.20 -18.56 -7.31
C TYR A 132 -5.10 -19.60 -7.59
N GLY A 133 -5.02 -20.63 -6.77
CA GLY A 133 -4.06 -21.73 -6.90
C GLY A 133 -2.60 -21.39 -6.54
N ASN A 134 -2.31 -20.18 -6.11
CA ASN A 134 -0.96 -19.76 -5.70
C ASN A 134 -0.81 -19.74 -4.19
N ASP A 135 0.44 -19.80 -3.69
CA ASP A 135 0.73 -19.71 -2.26
C ASP A 135 0.32 -18.36 -1.68
N PHE A 136 -0.44 -18.41 -0.60
CA PHE A 136 -0.98 -17.21 0.06
C PHE A 136 0.13 -16.29 0.59
N SER A 137 1.20 -16.84 1.15
CA SER A 137 2.27 -16.03 1.78
C SER A 137 3.00 -15.21 0.75
N GLN A 138 3.27 -15.79 -0.42
CA GLN A 138 3.87 -15.08 -1.56
C GLN A 138 2.93 -13.98 -2.06
N LYS A 139 1.65 -14.30 -2.30
CA LYS A 139 0.68 -13.34 -2.84
C LYS A 139 0.35 -12.24 -1.85
N LYS A 140 0.33 -12.52 -0.56
CA LYS A 140 0.21 -11.51 0.49
C LYS A 140 1.27 -10.42 0.35
N THR A 141 2.54 -10.79 0.17
CA THR A 141 3.64 -9.84 -0.01
C THR A 141 3.46 -9.00 -1.29
N GLU A 142 3.05 -9.63 -2.40
CA GLU A 142 2.79 -8.93 -3.66
C GLU A 142 1.62 -7.92 -3.54
N LEU A 143 0.57 -8.26 -2.78
CA LEU A 143 -0.58 -7.40 -2.52
C LEU A 143 -0.24 -6.24 -1.58
N GLU A 144 0.56 -6.49 -0.53
CA GLU A 144 1.05 -5.45 0.37
C GLU A 144 1.85 -4.37 -0.36
N TYR A 145 2.68 -4.75 -1.33
CA TYR A 145 3.39 -3.82 -2.22
C TYR A 145 2.44 -2.91 -3.02
N ARG A 146 1.24 -3.39 -3.32
CA ARG A 146 0.20 -2.63 -4.02
C ARG A 146 -0.69 -1.83 -3.07
N GLY A 147 -0.43 -1.92 -1.77
CA GLY A 147 -1.21 -1.27 -0.73
C GLY A 147 -2.54 -1.95 -0.41
N ILE A 148 -2.65 -3.27 -0.68
CA ILE A 148 -3.83 -4.10 -0.36
C ILE A 148 -3.47 -4.99 0.82
N LYS A 149 -4.32 -5.02 1.84
CA LYS A 149 -4.17 -5.90 3.00
C LYS A 149 -4.73 -7.28 2.68
N SER A 150 -4.20 -8.31 3.33
CA SER A 150 -4.59 -9.70 3.12
C SER A 150 -4.79 -10.40 4.45
N THR A 151 -5.95 -11.06 4.63
CA THR A 151 -6.26 -11.87 5.82
C THR A 151 -6.81 -13.23 5.41
N ILE A 152 -6.58 -14.23 6.25
CA ILE A 152 -7.18 -15.56 6.05
C ILE A 152 -8.56 -15.54 6.71
N LYS A 153 -9.63 -15.72 5.91
CA LYS A 153 -11.03 -15.88 6.34
C LYS A 153 -11.30 -17.29 6.84
N GLY A 154 -10.67 -18.29 6.20
CA GLY A 154 -10.88 -19.68 6.55
C GLY A 154 -9.89 -20.62 5.87
N ARG A 155 -9.96 -21.88 6.28
CA ARG A 155 -9.21 -22.99 5.68
C ARG A 155 -10.18 -24.06 5.19
N LYS A 156 -9.90 -24.64 4.02
CA LYS A 156 -10.74 -25.66 3.41
C LYS A 156 -9.86 -26.84 3.02
N TYR A 157 -10.35 -28.05 3.28
CA TYR A 157 -9.63 -29.24 2.85
C TYR A 157 -9.46 -29.25 1.32
N ASP A 158 -8.24 -29.42 0.90
CA ASP A 158 -7.87 -29.64 -0.49
C ASP A 158 -6.67 -30.60 -0.54
N PRO A 159 -6.69 -31.66 -1.40
CA PRO A 159 -5.61 -32.64 -1.47
C PRO A 159 -4.31 -32.08 -2.06
N GLY A 160 -4.35 -30.89 -2.65
CA GLY A 160 -3.19 -30.20 -3.20
C GLY A 160 -2.22 -29.71 -2.15
N GLU A 161 -1.33 -28.81 -2.55
CA GLU A 161 -0.38 -28.20 -1.62
C GLU A 161 -1.13 -27.33 -0.60
N PRO A 162 -0.73 -27.33 0.69
CA PRO A 162 -1.35 -26.50 1.71
C PRO A 162 -1.04 -25.02 1.48
N ASN A 163 -1.86 -24.15 2.06
CA ASN A 163 -1.72 -22.70 2.01
C ASN A 163 -1.91 -22.07 0.60
N HIS A 164 -2.45 -22.82 -0.37
CA HIS A 164 -2.83 -22.26 -1.66
C HIS A 164 -4.20 -21.59 -1.59
N ILE A 165 -4.36 -20.50 -2.34
CA ILE A 165 -5.58 -19.71 -2.38
C ILE A 165 -6.65 -20.45 -3.16
N LEU A 166 -7.78 -20.74 -2.52
CA LEU A 166 -8.95 -21.39 -3.12
C LEU A 166 -10.07 -20.41 -3.42
N GLU A 167 -10.26 -19.40 -2.56
CA GLU A 167 -11.32 -18.41 -2.69
C GLU A 167 -10.80 -17.06 -2.25
N VAL A 168 -11.23 -15.97 -2.91
CA VAL A 168 -10.91 -14.60 -2.56
C VAL A 168 -12.19 -13.80 -2.40
N TYR A 169 -12.29 -13.07 -1.32
CA TYR A 169 -13.42 -12.21 -0.98
C TYR A 169 -13.00 -10.75 -0.83
N TYR A 170 -13.87 -9.86 -1.24
CA TYR A 170 -13.79 -8.44 -0.96
C TYR A 170 -15.15 -7.95 -0.44
N GLU A 171 -15.17 -7.32 0.74
CA GLU A 171 -16.41 -6.87 1.40
C GLU A 171 -17.47 -7.99 1.47
N ASP A 172 -17.05 -9.18 1.95
CA ASP A 172 -17.84 -10.41 2.04
C ASP A 172 -18.35 -10.99 0.70
N ASN A 173 -18.08 -10.37 -0.42
CA ASN A 173 -18.43 -10.88 -1.73
C ASN A 173 -17.32 -11.78 -2.28
N LEU A 174 -17.68 -13.00 -2.72
CA LEU A 174 -16.76 -13.89 -3.43
C LEU A 174 -16.46 -13.31 -4.81
N ILE A 175 -15.19 -12.98 -5.06
CA ILE A 175 -14.72 -12.39 -6.30
C ILE A 175 -13.88 -13.32 -7.17
N ILE A 176 -13.17 -14.28 -6.55
CA ILE A 176 -12.35 -15.27 -7.26
C ILE A 176 -12.51 -16.62 -6.60
N ASP A 177 -12.78 -17.65 -7.40
CA ASP A 177 -12.64 -19.05 -7.04
C ASP A 177 -12.23 -19.87 -8.28
N LYS A 178 -12.40 -21.20 -8.24
CA LYS A 178 -12.09 -22.11 -9.35
C LYS A 178 -12.85 -21.75 -10.65
N ASP A 179 -14.10 -21.34 -10.52
CA ASP A 179 -15.04 -21.16 -11.64
C ASP A 179 -15.42 -19.69 -11.84
N LYS A 180 -15.06 -18.82 -10.90
CA LYS A 180 -15.46 -17.40 -10.86
C LYS A 180 -14.24 -16.46 -10.90
N PHE A 181 -14.29 -15.44 -11.75
CA PHE A 181 -13.33 -14.35 -11.78
C PHE A 181 -14.03 -13.04 -12.12
N GLU A 182 -14.16 -12.14 -11.13
CA GLU A 182 -14.78 -10.82 -11.31
C GLU A 182 -13.69 -9.73 -11.45
N GLY A 183 -13.12 -9.65 -12.64
CA GLY A 183 -11.97 -8.77 -12.92
C GLY A 183 -12.26 -7.27 -12.89
N ASP A 184 -13.52 -6.84 -13.05
CA ASP A 184 -13.86 -5.41 -13.14
C ASP A 184 -14.23 -4.77 -11.78
N ILE A 185 -14.20 -5.55 -10.70
CA ILE A 185 -14.39 -5.02 -9.34
C ILE A 185 -13.22 -4.11 -8.98
N ASP A 186 -13.56 -2.95 -8.42
CA ASP A 186 -12.62 -1.96 -7.90
C ASP A 186 -12.34 -2.24 -6.41
N ILE A 187 -11.08 -2.42 -6.07
CA ILE A 187 -10.59 -2.57 -4.69
C ILE A 187 -9.93 -1.27 -4.26
N ASP A 188 -10.31 -0.74 -3.13
CA ASP A 188 -9.72 0.45 -2.55
C ASP A 188 -8.30 0.19 -2.03
N LYS A 189 -7.35 1.06 -2.34
CA LYS A 189 -6.02 1.03 -1.68
C LYS A 189 -6.17 1.18 -0.18
N GLY A 190 -5.54 0.27 0.59
CA GLY A 190 -5.73 0.15 2.03
C GLY A 190 -6.85 -0.82 2.41
N GLY A 191 -7.69 -1.24 1.46
CA GLY A 191 -8.71 -2.26 1.64
C GLY A 191 -8.11 -3.65 1.92
N THR A 192 -8.96 -4.56 2.39
CA THR A 192 -8.55 -5.92 2.80
C THR A 192 -9.22 -6.94 1.89
N LEU A 193 -8.42 -7.82 1.30
CA LEU A 193 -8.88 -9.05 0.69
C LEU A 193 -8.86 -10.16 1.73
N GLU A 194 -9.91 -10.97 1.76
CA GLU A 194 -10.03 -12.14 2.62
C GLU A 194 -9.89 -13.41 1.78
N PHE A 195 -9.15 -14.36 2.31
CA PHE A 195 -8.77 -15.58 1.59
C PHE A 195 -9.23 -16.83 2.29
N VAL A 196 -9.79 -17.77 1.55
CA VAL A 196 -9.89 -19.17 1.97
C VAL A 196 -8.73 -19.91 1.33
N VAL A 197 -7.93 -20.57 2.17
CA VAL A 197 -6.73 -21.27 1.74
C VAL A 197 -6.86 -22.79 1.95
N SER A 198 -6.16 -23.55 1.13
CA SER A 198 -6.09 -25.00 1.22
C SER A 198 -5.44 -25.46 2.54
N ASP A 199 -5.94 -26.53 3.07
CA ASP A 199 -5.35 -27.27 4.19
C ASP A 199 -5.47 -28.77 3.93
N ARG A 200 -4.44 -29.53 4.24
CA ARG A 200 -4.47 -30.99 4.19
C ARG A 200 -5.14 -31.59 5.41
N GLY A 201 -5.30 -30.82 6.48
CA GLY A 201 -6.07 -31.19 7.66
C GLY A 201 -7.54 -30.75 7.53
N GLY A 202 -8.45 -31.49 8.18
CA GLY A 202 -9.85 -31.07 8.32
C GLY A 202 -10.81 -31.50 7.20
N GLY A 203 -10.36 -32.26 6.23
CA GLY A 203 -11.31 -32.97 5.33
C GLY A 203 -12.11 -34.02 6.09
N GLU A 204 -13.34 -34.25 5.67
CA GLU A 204 -14.15 -35.35 6.19
C GLU A 204 -14.12 -36.53 5.24
N ILE A 205 -14.09 -37.75 5.80
CA ILE A 205 -14.19 -39.00 5.08
C ILE A 205 -15.29 -39.86 5.71
N THR A 206 -16.00 -40.63 4.91
CA THR A 206 -16.92 -41.66 5.44
C THR A 206 -16.10 -42.68 6.24
N ILE A 207 -16.58 -43.02 7.44
CA ILE A 207 -15.91 -43.98 8.31
C ILE A 207 -15.78 -45.32 7.56
N PRO A 208 -14.52 -45.79 7.34
CA PRO A 208 -14.35 -47.10 6.66
C PRO A 208 -14.71 -48.25 7.59
N SER A 209 -15.14 -49.37 7.02
CA SER A 209 -15.35 -50.63 7.77
C SER A 209 -14.02 -51.38 7.89
N VAL A 210 -13.54 -51.55 9.11
CA VAL A 210 -12.34 -52.35 9.41
C VAL A 210 -12.66 -53.63 10.18
N VAL A 211 -13.95 -53.83 10.50
CA VAL A 211 -14.41 -55.05 11.16
C VAL A 211 -14.20 -56.26 10.24
N CYS A 212 -13.80 -57.41 10.79
CA CYS A 212 -13.41 -58.64 10.10
C CYS A 212 -12.07 -58.60 9.33
N MET A 213 -11.37 -57.50 9.31
CA MET A 213 -10.01 -57.42 8.77
C MET A 213 -8.99 -57.87 9.80
N THR A 214 -7.81 -58.32 9.34
CA THR A 214 -6.68 -58.45 10.24
C THR A 214 -6.22 -57.08 10.72
N TYR A 215 -5.53 -57.02 11.84
CA TYR A 215 -5.01 -55.75 12.37
C TYR A 215 -4.17 -54.99 11.33
N ASN A 216 -3.30 -55.69 10.62
CA ASN A 216 -2.42 -55.12 9.60
C ASN A 216 -3.23 -54.55 8.41
N GLU A 217 -4.26 -55.28 7.94
CA GLU A 217 -5.16 -54.80 6.88
C GLU A 217 -5.93 -53.56 7.33
N ALA A 218 -6.43 -53.54 8.57
CA ALA A 218 -7.17 -52.42 9.15
C ALA A 218 -6.28 -51.18 9.29
N GLU A 219 -5.05 -51.34 9.80
CA GLU A 219 -4.07 -50.24 9.92
C GLU A 219 -3.75 -49.65 8.55
N PHE A 220 -3.48 -50.51 7.55
CA PHE A 220 -3.23 -50.06 6.19
C PHE A 220 -4.41 -49.29 5.58
N LEU A 221 -5.64 -49.79 5.73
CA LEU A 221 -6.84 -49.14 5.22
C LEU A 221 -7.07 -47.77 5.89
N LEU A 222 -6.89 -47.70 7.23
CA LEU A 222 -7.01 -46.43 7.95
C LEU A 222 -5.97 -45.40 7.49
N GLU A 223 -4.70 -45.80 7.31
CA GLU A 223 -3.66 -44.93 6.82
C GLU A 223 -3.97 -44.43 5.40
N GLN A 224 -4.39 -45.29 4.48
CA GLN A 224 -4.78 -44.88 3.13
C GLN A 224 -5.97 -43.92 3.15
N SER A 225 -6.86 -44.07 4.13
CA SER A 225 -8.01 -43.22 4.38
C SER A 225 -7.66 -41.92 5.14
N LYS A 226 -6.35 -41.65 5.42
CA LYS A 226 -5.89 -40.52 6.24
C LYS A 226 -6.46 -40.52 7.66
N LEU A 227 -6.78 -41.70 8.20
CA LEU A 227 -7.16 -41.90 9.59
C LEU A 227 -6.02 -42.59 10.34
N LYS A 228 -6.14 -42.63 11.65
CA LYS A 228 -5.14 -43.29 12.52
C LYS A 228 -5.77 -44.46 13.25
N MET A 229 -4.96 -45.49 13.52
CA MET A 229 -5.33 -46.50 14.49
C MET A 229 -5.34 -45.86 15.90
N GLY A 230 -6.44 -45.96 16.59
CA GLY A 230 -6.64 -45.46 17.95
C GLY A 230 -6.28 -46.47 19.04
N ILE A 231 -7.12 -46.56 20.06
CA ILE A 231 -6.93 -47.53 21.15
C ILE A 231 -7.21 -48.94 20.63
N VAL A 232 -6.27 -49.84 20.89
CA VAL A 232 -6.39 -51.26 20.52
C VAL A 232 -6.70 -52.06 21.76
N ASN A 233 -7.97 -52.48 21.91
CA ASN A 233 -8.43 -53.35 23.00
C ASN A 233 -8.25 -54.82 22.60
N LYS A 234 -7.63 -55.62 23.47
CA LYS A 234 -7.39 -57.04 23.26
C LYS A 234 -8.43 -57.87 24.00
N LYS A 235 -9.09 -58.78 23.31
CA LYS A 235 -10.06 -59.67 23.90
C LYS A 235 -9.62 -61.13 23.68
N GLY A 236 -9.30 -61.85 24.78
CA GLY A 236 -8.77 -63.23 24.75
C GLY A 236 -7.24 -63.24 24.55
N GLU A 237 -6.71 -64.45 24.34
CA GLU A 237 -5.28 -64.63 24.05
C GLU A 237 -4.97 -64.29 22.61
N ILE A 238 -3.97 -63.44 22.37
CA ILE A 238 -3.51 -63.05 21.06
C ILE A 238 -2.01 -63.33 21.01
N MET A 239 -1.62 -64.32 20.18
CA MET A 239 -0.22 -64.71 20.02
C MET A 239 0.54 -63.69 19.13
N ASP A 240 -0.09 -63.26 18.04
CA ASP A 240 0.43 -62.25 17.13
C ASP A 240 -0.63 -61.19 16.89
N GLN A 241 -0.30 -59.94 17.21
CA GLN A 241 -1.23 -58.83 17.04
C GLN A 241 -1.49 -58.50 15.59
N THR A 242 -0.53 -58.71 14.70
CA THR A 242 -0.63 -58.35 13.27
C THR A 242 -1.64 -59.24 12.54
N GLU A 243 -1.79 -60.50 12.99
CA GLU A 243 -2.69 -61.50 12.45
C GLU A 243 -4.05 -61.54 13.20
N ALA A 244 -4.19 -60.77 14.28
CA ALA A 244 -5.42 -60.69 15.04
C ALA A 244 -6.54 -60.03 14.25
N TYR A 245 -7.77 -60.47 14.39
CA TYR A 245 -8.93 -59.94 13.66
C TYR A 245 -9.64 -58.85 14.45
N VAL A 246 -10.08 -57.80 13.73
CA VAL A 246 -10.90 -56.72 14.30
C VAL A 246 -12.31 -57.23 14.53
N LEU A 247 -12.72 -57.31 15.79
CA LEU A 247 -14.06 -57.73 16.24
C LEU A 247 -15.05 -56.56 16.17
N SER A 248 -14.62 -55.36 16.55
CA SER A 248 -15.46 -54.17 16.55
C SER A 248 -14.59 -52.90 16.40
N GLN A 249 -15.21 -51.85 15.93
CA GLN A 249 -14.59 -50.51 15.80
C GLN A 249 -15.43 -49.42 16.46
N ASN A 250 -14.80 -48.33 16.86
CA ASN A 250 -15.47 -47.14 17.36
C ASN A 250 -14.76 -45.85 16.80
N PRO A 251 -15.46 -44.96 16.08
CA PRO A 251 -16.90 -45.00 15.77
C PRO A 251 -17.27 -46.20 14.87
N PRO A 252 -18.53 -46.71 14.98
CA PRO A 252 -19.00 -47.80 14.17
C PRO A 252 -19.12 -47.40 12.69
N TYR A 253 -19.00 -48.38 11.80
CA TYR A 253 -19.32 -48.19 10.38
C TYR A 253 -20.84 -48.31 10.18
N ASP A 254 -21.41 -47.25 9.56
CA ASP A 254 -22.83 -47.21 9.17
C ASP A 254 -23.01 -46.85 7.67
N GLY A 255 -21.91 -46.64 6.95
CA GLY A 255 -21.89 -46.27 5.53
C GLY A 255 -22.25 -44.81 5.23
N ILE A 256 -22.62 -44.01 6.24
CA ILE A 256 -23.11 -42.61 6.08
C ILE A 256 -22.30 -41.63 6.91
N SER A 257 -22.00 -41.99 8.16
CA SER A 257 -21.31 -41.11 9.10
C SER A 257 -19.91 -40.75 8.63
N LYS A 258 -19.55 -39.47 8.83
CA LYS A 258 -18.26 -38.94 8.45
C LYS A 258 -17.41 -38.61 9.67
N ILE A 259 -16.12 -38.70 9.51
CA ILE A 259 -15.12 -38.35 10.51
C ILE A 259 -14.06 -37.47 9.89
N SER A 260 -13.49 -36.53 10.65
CA SER A 260 -12.42 -35.66 10.18
C SER A 260 -11.15 -36.47 9.90
N MET A 261 -10.48 -36.17 8.77
CA MET A 261 -9.17 -36.76 8.48
C MET A 261 -8.19 -36.44 9.62
N GLY A 262 -7.31 -37.40 9.92
CA GLY A 262 -6.39 -37.33 11.07
C GLY A 262 -6.98 -37.85 12.38
N SER A 263 -8.31 -38.10 12.45
CA SER A 263 -8.96 -38.72 13.61
C SER A 263 -8.56 -40.19 13.76
N SER A 264 -8.78 -40.73 14.95
CA SER A 264 -8.46 -42.11 15.28
C SER A 264 -9.72 -42.99 15.30
N ILE A 265 -9.57 -44.23 14.89
CA ILE A 265 -10.57 -45.31 15.02
C ILE A 265 -10.06 -46.31 16.06
N ASP A 266 -10.79 -46.43 17.16
CA ASP A 266 -10.48 -47.44 18.18
C ASP A 266 -10.97 -48.81 17.71
N VAL A 267 -10.21 -49.86 18.00
CA VAL A 267 -10.56 -51.22 17.60
C VAL A 267 -10.46 -52.19 18.77
N THR A 268 -11.32 -53.23 18.74
CA THR A 268 -11.17 -54.40 19.60
C THR A 268 -10.75 -55.59 18.75
N ILE A 269 -9.65 -56.25 19.11
CA ILE A 269 -9.08 -57.35 18.36
C ILE A 269 -9.20 -58.69 19.12
N VAL A 270 -9.28 -59.79 18.37
CA VAL A 270 -9.34 -61.18 18.87
C VAL A 270 -8.37 -62.05 18.08
N GLY A 271 -7.83 -63.09 18.72
CA GLY A 271 -6.85 -64.00 18.13
C GLY A 271 -7.37 -64.96 17.05
N THR A 272 -8.69 -65.11 16.95
CA THR A 272 -9.32 -66.00 15.95
C THR A 272 -10.37 -65.22 15.16
N LYS A 273 -10.63 -65.64 13.90
CA LYS A 273 -11.64 -64.97 13.05
C LYS A 273 -13.02 -65.09 13.72
N PRO A 274 -13.70 -63.94 13.93
CA PRO A 274 -15.04 -63.95 14.56
C PRO A 274 -16.07 -64.61 13.67
N ASP A 275 -17.05 -65.35 14.31
CA ASP A 275 -18.10 -66.05 13.58
C ASP A 275 -18.95 -65.18 12.68
N GLN A 276 -19.10 -63.91 13.04
CA GLN A 276 -19.81 -62.88 12.26
C GLN A 276 -19.11 -62.50 10.95
N CYS A 277 -17.87 -62.99 10.72
CA CYS A 277 -17.05 -62.70 9.56
C CYS A 277 -16.99 -63.85 8.55
N ASN A 278 -17.76 -64.85 8.74
CA ASN A 278 -17.83 -66.06 7.85
C ASN A 278 -18.92 -65.89 6.80
#